data_44e29758dae56b7b47e7274b083b4296
#
_entry.id   44e29758dae56b7b47e7274b083b4296
#
_cell.length_a   1.000
_cell.length_b   1.000
_cell.length_c   1.000
_cell.angle_alpha   90.00
_cell.angle_beta   90.00
_cell.angle_gamma   90.00
#
_symmetry.space_group_name_H-M   'P 1'
#
loop_
_entity.id
_entity.type
_entity.pdbx_description
1 polymer ?
#
loop_
_entity_poly.entity_id
_entity_poly.type
_entity_poly.pdbx_seq_one_letter_code
_entity_poly.pdbx_strand_id
1 'polypeptide(L)'
;EALYQEAFLAAATAGGHDLPAEIIQRAIGVPWLQSRVFLLERMGPDFPMDQYFAQMVAHFDMLAATQLRLKPGVVELLDFLDEIALPRCIATSSAHSTVQSHLSAHGLVERFHAVIGHGDYTASKPAPDPFLTAARRLGVEPALCLALEDSDNGVRSASAAGMMTFMVPDLLSPTPEIESLCTGIVSDLHAIRTLIQAALENK
;
A
#
# COMPACT_ATOMS: atom_id res chain seq x y z
N GLU A 1 -3.86 5.56 3.80
CA GLU A 1 -4.16 5.16 5.20
C GLU A 1 -5.08 6.16 5.91
N ALA A 2 -4.83 7.49 5.87
CA ALA A 2 -5.67 8.50 6.56
C ALA A 2 -7.17 8.40 6.19
N LEU A 3 -7.49 8.26 4.89
CA LEU A 3 -8.88 8.12 4.44
C LEU A 3 -9.51 6.81 4.91
N TYR A 4 -8.70 5.73 5.02
CA TYR A 4 -9.17 4.46 5.56
C TYR A 4 -9.55 4.59 7.04
N GLN A 5 -8.71 5.29 7.83
CA GLN A 5 -8.98 5.58 9.23
C GLN A 5 -10.25 6.41 9.40
N GLU A 6 -10.43 7.44 8.57
CA GLU A 6 -11.64 8.28 8.58
C GLU A 6 -12.89 7.47 8.23
N ALA A 7 -12.81 6.62 7.20
CA ALA A 7 -13.92 5.74 6.81
C ALA A 7 -14.26 4.71 7.90
N PHE A 8 -13.25 4.18 8.59
CA PHE A 8 -13.40 3.25 9.69
C PHE A 8 -14.18 3.86 10.85
N LEU A 9 -13.85 5.12 11.21
CA LEU A 9 -14.56 5.89 12.22
C LEU A 9 -15.99 6.28 11.80
N ALA A 10 -16.16 6.72 10.56
CA ALA A 10 -17.45 7.12 10.02
C ALA A 10 -18.44 5.93 10.03
N ALA A 11 -17.98 4.74 9.65
CA ALA A 11 -18.79 3.53 9.69
C ALA A 11 -19.22 3.16 11.12
N ALA A 12 -18.32 3.31 12.10
CA ALA A 12 -18.63 3.07 13.50
C ALA A 12 -19.71 4.03 13.99
N THR A 13 -19.54 5.32 13.70
CA THR A 13 -20.50 6.37 14.08
C THR A 13 -21.86 6.13 13.43
N ALA A 14 -21.90 5.82 12.15
CA ALA A 14 -23.13 5.51 11.41
C ALA A 14 -23.88 4.28 11.96
N GLY A 15 -23.13 3.29 12.44
CA GLY A 15 -23.68 2.11 13.10
C GLY A 15 -24.03 2.30 14.58
N GLY A 16 -23.77 3.48 15.14
CA GLY A 16 -23.98 3.75 16.57
C GLY A 16 -22.99 3.01 17.48
N HIS A 17 -21.82 2.65 16.97
CA HIS A 17 -20.78 1.93 17.70
C HIS A 17 -19.69 2.88 18.18
N ASP A 18 -19.34 2.79 19.45
CA ASP A 18 -18.19 3.51 20.02
C ASP A 18 -16.94 2.62 19.92
N LEU A 19 -16.07 2.91 18.95
CA LEU A 19 -14.82 2.18 18.78
C LEU A 19 -13.70 2.88 19.57
N PRO A 20 -13.03 2.15 20.48
CA PRO A 20 -11.87 2.66 21.19
C PRO A 20 -10.74 3.06 20.22
N ALA A 21 -10.03 4.15 20.54
CA ALA A 21 -8.94 4.69 19.72
C ALA A 21 -7.84 3.63 19.44
N GLU A 22 -7.59 2.74 20.37
CA GLU A 22 -6.65 1.63 20.22
C GLU A 22 -7.02 0.63 19.11
N ILE A 23 -8.33 0.41 18.90
CA ILE A 23 -8.82 -0.44 17.81
C ILE A 23 -8.54 0.21 16.46
N ILE A 24 -8.76 1.52 16.40
CA ILE A 24 -8.55 2.29 15.16
C ILE A 24 -7.07 2.28 14.79
N GLN A 25 -6.18 2.56 15.77
CA GLN A 25 -4.73 2.50 15.54
C GLN A 25 -4.26 1.11 15.10
N ARG A 26 -4.84 0.07 15.69
CA ARG A 26 -4.51 -1.33 15.36
C ARG A 26 -4.99 -1.75 13.98
N ALA A 27 -6.00 -1.07 13.42
CA ALA A 27 -6.54 -1.34 12.07
C ALA A 27 -5.71 -0.73 10.94
N ILE A 28 -4.83 0.24 11.23
CA ILE A 28 -4.01 0.93 10.23
C ILE A 28 -3.03 -0.06 9.61
N GLY A 29 -3.01 -0.14 8.27
CA GLY A 29 -2.10 -1.02 7.52
C GLY A 29 -2.35 -2.52 7.68
N VAL A 30 -3.45 -2.90 8.36
CA VAL A 30 -3.80 -4.31 8.64
C VAL A 30 -4.88 -4.78 7.65
N PRO A 31 -4.70 -5.95 7.00
CA PRO A 31 -5.73 -6.54 6.13
C PRO A 31 -7.06 -6.74 6.85
N TRP A 32 -8.17 -6.50 6.14
CA TRP A 32 -9.53 -6.60 6.72
C TRP A 32 -9.79 -7.89 7.52
N LEU A 33 -9.35 -9.04 7.01
CA LEU A 33 -9.54 -10.32 7.70
C LEU A 33 -8.90 -10.35 9.10
N GLN A 34 -7.76 -9.68 9.27
CA GLN A 34 -7.11 -9.57 10.58
C GLN A 34 -7.82 -8.51 11.44
N SER A 35 -8.24 -7.39 10.85
CA SER A 35 -9.03 -6.36 11.54
C SER A 35 -10.33 -6.93 12.08
N ARG A 36 -10.99 -7.82 11.32
CA ARG A 36 -12.20 -8.53 11.76
C ARG A 36 -12.00 -9.32 13.05
N VAL A 37 -10.86 -9.99 13.21
CA VAL A 37 -10.59 -10.81 14.40
C VAL A 37 -10.58 -9.94 15.66
N PHE A 38 -9.77 -8.89 15.69
CA PHE A 38 -9.67 -8.06 16.89
C PHE A 38 -10.90 -7.17 17.11
N LEU A 39 -11.66 -6.83 16.06
CA LEU A 39 -12.96 -6.17 16.21
C LEU A 39 -13.94 -7.07 16.94
N LEU A 40 -14.06 -8.34 16.54
CA LEU A 40 -14.94 -9.29 17.22
C LEU A 40 -14.48 -9.59 18.65
N GLU A 41 -13.17 -9.69 18.88
CA GLU A 41 -12.62 -9.86 20.25
C GLU A 41 -13.02 -8.70 21.17
N ARG A 42 -13.03 -7.48 20.65
CA ARG A 42 -13.27 -6.25 21.43
C ARG A 42 -14.74 -5.87 21.53
N MET A 43 -15.48 -6.01 20.42
CA MET A 43 -16.88 -5.57 20.29
C MET A 43 -17.89 -6.69 20.61
N GLY A 44 -17.40 -7.93 20.66
CA GLY A 44 -18.23 -9.11 20.90
C GLY A 44 -18.68 -9.82 19.61
N PRO A 45 -19.14 -11.08 19.75
CA PRO A 45 -19.49 -11.95 18.61
C PRO A 45 -20.71 -11.45 17.81
N ASP A 46 -21.57 -10.65 18.42
CA ASP A 46 -22.79 -10.12 17.81
C ASP A 46 -22.56 -8.80 17.04
N PHE A 47 -21.31 -8.33 16.99
CA PHE A 47 -20.99 -7.12 16.24
C PHE A 47 -21.30 -7.32 14.75
N PRO A 48 -22.04 -6.40 14.08
CA PRO A 48 -22.54 -6.57 12.72
C PRO A 48 -21.45 -6.36 11.67
N MET A 49 -20.46 -7.25 11.64
CA MET A 49 -19.23 -7.12 10.86
C MET A 49 -19.45 -6.85 9.37
N ASP A 50 -20.38 -7.57 8.74
CA ASP A 50 -20.58 -7.44 7.29
C ASP A 50 -21.24 -6.08 6.94
N GLN A 51 -22.17 -5.62 7.78
CA GLN A 51 -22.77 -4.30 7.62
C GLN A 51 -21.75 -3.18 7.88
N TYR A 52 -20.96 -3.33 8.94
CA TYR A 52 -19.89 -2.40 9.27
C TYR A 52 -18.87 -2.28 8.14
N PHE A 53 -18.42 -3.41 7.60
CA PHE A 53 -17.50 -3.43 6.45
C PHE A 53 -18.07 -2.75 5.22
N ALA A 54 -19.33 -3.05 4.87
CA ALA A 54 -19.99 -2.43 3.73
C ALA A 54 -20.10 -0.90 3.89
N GLN A 55 -20.42 -0.41 5.09
CA GLN A 55 -20.45 1.03 5.40
C GLN A 55 -19.05 1.66 5.32
N MET A 56 -18.03 0.99 5.87
CA MET A 56 -16.65 1.46 5.81
C MET A 56 -16.16 1.60 4.36
N VAL A 57 -16.43 0.60 3.51
CA VAL A 57 -16.06 0.66 2.09
C VAL A 57 -16.79 1.81 1.39
N ALA A 58 -18.10 1.98 1.63
CA ALA A 58 -18.86 3.06 1.04
C ALA A 58 -18.34 4.45 1.47
N HIS A 59 -17.99 4.64 2.75
CA HIS A 59 -17.37 5.88 3.23
C HIS A 59 -16.00 6.10 2.61
N PHE A 60 -15.17 5.06 2.53
CA PHE A 60 -13.86 5.16 1.89
C PHE A 60 -13.97 5.58 0.43
N ASP A 61 -14.88 4.97 -0.35
CA ASP A 61 -15.07 5.30 -1.76
C ASP A 61 -15.51 6.77 -1.94
N MET A 62 -16.40 7.28 -1.08
CA MET A 62 -16.79 8.69 -1.10
C MET A 62 -15.62 9.64 -0.80
N LEU A 63 -14.82 9.31 0.21
CA LEU A 63 -13.65 10.11 0.58
C LEU A 63 -12.57 10.05 -0.52
N ALA A 64 -12.30 8.87 -1.03
CA ALA A 64 -11.31 8.65 -2.08
C ALA A 64 -11.66 9.41 -3.38
N ALA A 65 -12.93 9.49 -3.74
CA ALA A 65 -13.38 10.21 -4.94
C ALA A 65 -13.01 11.70 -4.95
N THR A 66 -12.84 12.32 -3.77
CA THR A 66 -12.60 13.77 -3.65
C THR A 66 -11.31 14.14 -2.91
N GLN A 67 -10.78 13.25 -2.09
CA GLN A 67 -9.68 13.56 -1.17
C GLN A 67 -8.43 12.72 -1.39
N LEU A 68 -8.50 11.66 -2.22
CA LEU A 68 -7.32 10.86 -2.53
C LEU A 68 -6.28 11.75 -3.21
N ARG A 69 -5.09 11.79 -2.62
CA ARG A 69 -3.98 12.59 -3.13
C ARG A 69 -2.79 11.69 -3.42
N LEU A 70 -2.02 12.09 -4.42
CA LEU A 70 -0.74 11.46 -4.69
C LEU A 70 0.26 11.84 -3.59
N LYS A 71 1.10 10.90 -3.22
CA LYS A 71 2.26 11.19 -2.35
C LYS A 71 3.23 12.14 -3.05
N PRO A 72 3.98 12.97 -2.29
CA PRO A 72 4.96 13.88 -2.88
C PRO A 72 5.99 13.14 -3.75
N GLY A 73 6.23 13.67 -4.95
CA GLY A 73 7.20 13.13 -5.90
C GLY A 73 6.68 12.01 -6.81
N VAL A 74 5.39 11.61 -6.73
CA VAL A 74 4.85 10.54 -7.61
C VAL A 74 5.00 10.90 -9.07
N VAL A 75 4.53 12.08 -9.48
CA VAL A 75 4.53 12.47 -10.89
C VAL A 75 5.96 12.64 -11.39
N GLU A 76 6.79 13.32 -10.62
CA GLU A 76 8.18 13.61 -10.97
C GLU A 76 9.04 12.33 -11.04
N LEU A 77 8.76 11.36 -10.17
CA LEU A 77 9.40 10.04 -10.25
C LEU A 77 8.94 9.30 -11.51
N LEU A 78 7.63 9.25 -11.77
CA LEU A 78 7.09 8.58 -12.96
C LEU A 78 7.63 9.21 -14.26
N ASP A 79 7.71 10.53 -14.35
CA ASP A 79 8.27 11.24 -15.50
C ASP A 79 9.74 10.85 -15.73
N PHE A 80 10.53 10.82 -14.67
CA PHE A 80 11.92 10.39 -14.74
C PHE A 80 12.04 8.91 -15.15
N LEU A 81 11.17 8.02 -14.63
CA LEU A 81 11.18 6.60 -15.03
C LEU A 81 10.77 6.40 -16.50
N ASP A 82 9.93 7.29 -17.06
CA ASP A 82 9.63 7.29 -18.50
C ASP A 82 10.83 7.72 -19.34
N GLU A 83 11.52 8.78 -18.92
CA GLU A 83 12.73 9.29 -19.59
C GLU A 83 13.82 8.21 -19.73
N ILE A 84 14.00 7.40 -18.70
CA ILE A 84 15.01 6.32 -18.70
C ILE A 84 14.44 4.95 -19.12
N ALA A 85 13.18 4.90 -19.55
CA ALA A 85 12.46 3.69 -19.97
C ALA A 85 12.54 2.54 -18.94
N LEU A 86 12.49 2.87 -17.64
CA LEU A 86 12.56 1.87 -16.58
C LEU A 86 11.18 1.22 -16.35
N PRO A 87 11.04 -0.13 -16.49
CA PRO A 87 9.80 -0.83 -16.26
C PRO A 87 9.34 -0.69 -14.80
N ARG A 88 8.02 -0.59 -14.59
CA ARG A 88 7.42 -0.48 -13.25
C ARG A 88 6.06 -1.16 -13.17
N CYS A 89 5.74 -1.62 -11.98
CA CYS A 89 4.54 -2.37 -11.67
C CYS A 89 4.00 -1.93 -10.30
N ILE A 90 2.69 -2.00 -10.13
CA ILE A 90 2.05 -1.87 -8.83
C ILE A 90 1.88 -3.27 -8.25
N ALA A 91 2.23 -3.45 -6.96
CA ALA A 91 1.92 -4.64 -6.16
C ALA A 91 1.10 -4.23 -4.93
N THR A 92 -0.18 -4.57 -4.90
CA THR A 92 -1.13 -4.09 -3.89
C THR A 92 -2.02 -5.20 -3.35
N SER A 93 -2.55 -5.00 -2.14
CA SER A 93 -3.60 -5.85 -1.56
C SER A 93 -5.01 -5.45 -2.00
N SER A 94 -5.16 -4.35 -2.72
CA SER A 94 -6.44 -3.85 -3.22
C SER A 94 -6.92 -4.65 -4.44
N ALA A 95 -8.24 -4.66 -4.65
CA ALA A 95 -8.84 -5.22 -5.85
C ALA A 95 -8.49 -4.37 -7.09
N HIS A 96 -8.43 -5.00 -8.26
CA HIS A 96 -8.14 -4.33 -9.54
C HIS A 96 -9.06 -3.15 -9.83
N SER A 97 -10.37 -3.28 -9.53
CA SER A 97 -11.34 -2.21 -9.70
C SER A 97 -11.00 -0.96 -8.91
N THR A 98 -10.56 -1.13 -7.66
CA THR A 98 -10.13 -0.03 -6.79
C THR A 98 -8.88 0.65 -7.34
N VAL A 99 -7.87 -0.13 -7.74
CA VAL A 99 -6.63 0.42 -8.33
C VAL A 99 -6.95 1.18 -9.62
N GLN A 100 -7.77 0.60 -10.49
CA GLN A 100 -8.16 1.24 -11.75
C GLN A 100 -8.88 2.57 -11.50
N SER A 101 -9.80 2.63 -10.55
CA SER A 101 -10.50 3.86 -10.17
C SER A 101 -9.51 4.93 -9.69
N HIS A 102 -8.60 4.57 -8.79
CA HIS A 102 -7.62 5.51 -8.22
C HIS A 102 -6.64 6.02 -9.30
N LEU A 103 -6.10 5.14 -10.13
CA LEU A 103 -5.21 5.54 -11.22
C LEU A 103 -5.91 6.42 -12.25
N SER A 104 -7.18 6.11 -12.59
CA SER A 104 -7.98 6.90 -13.52
C SER A 104 -8.23 8.31 -13.00
N ALA A 105 -8.53 8.46 -11.70
CA ALA A 105 -8.77 9.75 -11.08
C ALA A 105 -7.55 10.70 -11.18
N HIS A 106 -6.36 10.15 -11.33
CA HIS A 106 -5.11 10.91 -11.45
C HIS A 106 -4.47 10.85 -12.84
N GLY A 107 -5.10 10.20 -13.83
CA GLY A 107 -4.55 10.06 -15.17
C GLY A 107 -3.29 9.18 -15.25
N LEU A 108 -3.15 8.20 -14.34
CA LEU A 108 -1.94 7.39 -14.19
C LEU A 108 -2.06 5.95 -14.72
N VAL A 109 -3.18 5.58 -15.34
CA VAL A 109 -3.45 4.19 -15.78
C VAL A 109 -2.34 3.67 -16.69
N GLU A 110 -1.96 4.45 -17.69
CA GLU A 110 -0.97 4.06 -18.70
C GLU A 110 0.49 4.22 -18.23
N ARG A 111 0.69 4.67 -16.99
CA ARG A 111 2.03 4.90 -16.44
C ARG A 111 2.69 3.64 -15.88
N PHE A 112 1.95 2.52 -15.78
CA PHE A 112 2.42 1.26 -15.22
C PHE A 112 2.32 0.13 -16.25
N HIS A 113 3.38 -0.67 -16.35
CA HIS A 113 3.45 -1.82 -17.27
C HIS A 113 2.59 -3.00 -16.79
N ALA A 114 2.34 -3.08 -15.49
CA ALA A 114 1.45 -4.06 -14.89
C ALA A 114 0.89 -3.58 -13.54
N VAL A 115 -0.22 -4.18 -13.13
CA VAL A 115 -0.80 -4.09 -11.80
C VAL A 115 -0.98 -5.51 -11.28
N ILE A 116 -0.45 -5.79 -10.10
CA ILE A 116 -0.64 -7.02 -9.36
C ILE A 116 -1.53 -6.68 -8.17
N GLY A 117 -2.79 -7.10 -8.25
CA GLY A 117 -3.83 -6.84 -7.26
C GLY A 117 -4.27 -8.09 -6.52
N HIS A 118 -5.26 -7.93 -5.65
CA HIS A 118 -5.89 -9.06 -4.96
C HIS A 118 -6.43 -10.07 -5.99
N GLY A 119 -6.06 -11.34 -5.82
CA GLY A 119 -6.42 -12.44 -6.72
C GLY A 119 -5.30 -12.86 -7.70
N ASP A 120 -4.23 -12.08 -7.89
CA ASP A 120 -3.12 -12.42 -8.78
C ASP A 120 -2.04 -13.26 -8.11
N TYR A 121 -2.10 -13.44 -6.80
CA TYR A 121 -1.12 -14.15 -5.99
C TYR A 121 -1.79 -15.09 -4.98
N THR A 122 -1.05 -16.06 -4.48
CA THR A 122 -1.59 -17.08 -3.57
C THR A 122 -1.64 -16.60 -2.12
N ALA A 123 -0.53 -16.04 -1.62
CA ALA A 123 -0.43 -15.55 -0.26
C ALA A 123 -0.28 -14.01 -0.26
N SER A 124 -1.10 -13.35 0.58
CA SER A 124 -1.05 -11.88 0.73
C SER A 124 0.17 -11.43 1.52
N LYS A 125 0.55 -10.14 1.39
CA LYS A 125 1.53 -9.50 2.27
C LYS A 125 1.23 -9.86 3.75
N PRO A 126 2.21 -10.27 4.54
CA PRO A 126 3.67 -10.14 4.37
C PRO A 126 4.36 -11.26 3.58
N ALA A 127 3.65 -12.24 3.00
CA ALA A 127 4.26 -13.24 2.13
C ALA A 127 4.85 -12.57 0.87
N PRO A 128 5.92 -13.13 0.25
CA PRO A 128 6.60 -12.52 -0.88
C PRO A 128 5.84 -12.57 -2.21
N ASP A 129 4.76 -13.33 -2.28
CA ASP A 129 4.04 -13.67 -3.51
C ASP A 129 3.65 -12.46 -4.36
N PRO A 130 3.12 -11.35 -3.83
CA PRO A 130 2.76 -10.17 -4.62
C PRO A 130 3.96 -9.59 -5.37
N PHE A 131 5.11 -9.46 -4.70
CA PHE A 131 6.32 -8.90 -5.28
C PHE A 131 7.02 -9.87 -6.24
N LEU A 132 7.06 -11.16 -5.92
CA LEU A 132 7.55 -12.18 -6.84
C LEU A 132 6.69 -12.25 -8.11
N THR A 133 5.37 -12.08 -7.98
CA THR A 133 4.47 -12.01 -9.14
C THR A 133 4.71 -10.75 -9.96
N ALA A 134 4.96 -9.60 -9.32
CA ALA A 134 5.30 -8.35 -9.99
C ALA A 134 6.60 -8.48 -10.79
N ALA A 135 7.68 -8.98 -10.17
CA ALA A 135 8.97 -9.21 -10.84
C ALA A 135 8.82 -10.13 -12.05
N ARG A 136 8.11 -11.24 -11.87
CA ARG A 136 7.83 -12.20 -12.96
C ARG A 136 7.03 -11.55 -14.10
N ARG A 137 6.06 -10.69 -13.80
CA ARG A 137 5.26 -9.97 -14.80
C ARG A 137 6.09 -8.98 -15.60
N LEU A 138 7.08 -8.35 -14.97
CA LEU A 138 8.05 -7.47 -15.63
C LEU A 138 9.17 -8.22 -16.34
N GLY A 139 9.35 -9.54 -16.10
CA GLY A 139 10.45 -10.32 -16.64
C GLY A 139 11.82 -9.95 -16.04
N VAL A 140 11.84 -9.52 -14.77
CA VAL A 140 13.05 -9.07 -14.06
C VAL A 140 13.28 -9.95 -12.83
N GLU A 141 14.53 -10.29 -12.56
CA GLU A 141 14.90 -11.00 -11.33
C GLU A 141 14.61 -10.13 -10.09
N PRO A 142 14.03 -10.70 -9.02
CA PRO A 142 13.67 -9.93 -7.82
C PRO A 142 14.84 -9.14 -7.23
N ALA A 143 16.05 -9.70 -7.22
CA ALA A 143 17.25 -9.02 -6.70
C ALA A 143 17.66 -7.77 -7.50
N LEU A 144 17.14 -7.61 -8.72
CA LEU A 144 17.34 -6.43 -9.57
C LEU A 144 16.18 -5.44 -9.50
N CYS A 145 15.16 -5.73 -8.69
CA CYS A 145 14.01 -4.86 -8.49
C CYS A 145 14.19 -3.95 -7.28
N LEU A 146 13.79 -2.69 -7.45
CA LEU A 146 13.59 -1.75 -6.38
C LEU A 146 12.12 -1.77 -5.97
N ALA A 147 11.83 -2.09 -4.72
CA ALA A 147 10.50 -2.02 -4.14
C ALA A 147 10.35 -0.78 -3.28
N LEU A 148 9.25 -0.05 -3.44
CA LEU A 148 8.88 1.13 -2.65
C LEU A 148 7.61 0.79 -1.87
N GLU A 149 7.66 0.91 -0.56
CA GLU A 149 6.57 0.54 0.34
C GLU A 149 6.35 1.57 1.44
N ASP A 150 5.12 1.60 1.97
CA ASP A 150 4.74 2.50 3.06
C ASP A 150 4.25 1.77 4.31
N SER A 151 4.11 0.45 4.24
CA SER A 151 3.58 -0.40 5.30
C SER A 151 4.54 -1.49 5.76
N ASP A 152 4.45 -1.86 7.03
CA ASP A 152 5.25 -2.93 7.64
C ASP A 152 5.09 -4.26 6.89
N ASN A 153 3.85 -4.64 6.57
CA ASN A 153 3.57 -5.88 5.83
C ASN A 153 4.12 -5.83 4.40
N GLY A 154 4.10 -4.66 3.77
CA GLY A 154 4.68 -4.45 2.46
C GLY A 154 6.20 -4.56 2.47
N VAL A 155 6.86 -3.93 3.43
CA VAL A 155 8.32 -4.04 3.62
C VAL A 155 8.74 -5.49 3.85
N ARG A 156 8.05 -6.22 4.76
CA ARG A 156 8.32 -7.65 4.98
C ARG A 156 8.18 -8.47 3.69
N SER A 157 7.12 -8.20 2.93
CA SER A 157 6.82 -8.89 1.67
C SER A 157 7.90 -8.64 0.60
N ALA A 158 8.30 -7.38 0.40
CA ALA A 158 9.31 -7.00 -0.58
C ALA A 158 10.71 -7.54 -0.20
N SER A 159 11.09 -7.40 1.09
CA SER A 159 12.33 -7.95 1.62
C SER A 159 12.38 -9.47 1.52
N ALA A 160 11.30 -10.18 1.85
CA ALA A 160 11.19 -11.63 1.70
C ALA A 160 11.24 -12.08 0.23
N ALA A 161 10.86 -11.24 -0.71
CA ALA A 161 11.03 -11.47 -2.15
C ALA A 161 12.48 -11.26 -2.63
N GLY A 162 13.38 -10.79 -1.78
CA GLY A 162 14.78 -10.52 -2.12
C GLY A 162 15.00 -9.24 -2.90
N MET A 163 14.08 -8.27 -2.84
CA MET A 163 14.19 -6.98 -3.53
C MET A 163 14.97 -5.95 -2.72
N MET A 164 15.56 -4.97 -3.40
CA MET A 164 16.03 -3.74 -2.76
C MET A 164 14.80 -2.97 -2.26
N THR A 165 14.59 -2.95 -0.95
CA THR A 165 13.36 -2.42 -0.36
C THR A 165 13.60 -1.06 0.28
N PHE A 166 12.91 -0.03 -0.19
CA PHE A 166 12.87 1.29 0.43
C PHE A 166 11.50 1.56 1.05
N MET A 167 11.51 2.04 2.29
CA MET A 167 10.28 2.50 2.93
C MET A 167 10.12 4.01 2.76
N VAL A 168 8.90 4.41 2.36
CA VAL A 168 8.43 5.80 2.31
C VAL A 168 7.27 5.90 3.31
N PRO A 169 7.53 6.16 4.60
CA PRO A 169 6.52 6.10 5.64
C PRO A 169 5.31 7.01 5.37
N ASP A 170 4.13 6.59 5.78
CA ASP A 170 2.90 7.39 5.74
C ASP A 170 2.53 7.88 7.14
N LEU A 171 1.66 7.15 7.85
CA LEU A 171 1.18 7.52 9.17
C LEU A 171 2.05 6.96 10.31
N LEU A 172 2.68 5.81 10.10
CA LEU A 172 3.44 5.12 11.12
C LEU A 172 4.94 5.22 10.84
N SER A 173 5.71 5.54 11.88
CA SER A 173 7.16 5.41 11.82
C SER A 173 7.54 3.93 11.86
N PRO A 174 8.56 3.51 11.08
CA PRO A 174 9.03 2.13 11.10
C PRO A 174 9.58 1.73 12.48
N THR A 175 9.37 0.49 12.83
CA THR A 175 10.01 -0.11 14.01
C THR A 175 11.47 -0.51 13.70
N PRO A 176 12.35 -0.70 14.70
CA PRO A 176 13.70 -1.18 14.46
C PRO A 176 13.79 -2.49 13.66
N GLU A 177 12.78 -3.35 13.79
CA GLU A 177 12.67 -4.57 12.99
C GLU A 177 12.45 -4.22 11.51
N ILE A 178 11.49 -3.34 11.20
CA ILE A 178 11.19 -2.91 9.84
C ILE A 178 12.39 -2.16 9.23
N GLU A 179 13.03 -1.29 10.00
CA GLU A 179 14.26 -0.61 9.56
C GLU A 179 15.33 -1.60 9.10
N SER A 180 15.51 -2.71 9.84
CA SER A 180 16.50 -3.74 9.51
C SER A 180 16.22 -4.50 8.20
N LEU A 181 14.99 -4.49 7.72
CA LEU A 181 14.56 -5.11 6.47
C LEU A 181 14.67 -4.16 5.25
N CYS A 182 14.84 -2.87 5.50
CA CYS A 182 14.94 -1.87 4.46
C CYS A 182 16.38 -1.69 3.98
N THR A 183 16.55 -1.49 2.67
CA THR A 183 17.79 -0.95 2.10
C THR A 183 17.96 0.52 2.51
N GLY A 184 16.85 1.22 2.68
CA GLY A 184 16.81 2.59 3.19
C GLY A 184 15.39 3.06 3.47
N ILE A 185 15.31 4.17 4.22
CA ILE A 185 14.05 4.86 4.54
C ILE A 185 14.20 6.29 4.05
N VAL A 186 13.20 6.78 3.33
CA VAL A 186 13.23 8.14 2.76
C VAL A 186 11.92 8.86 3.05
N SER A 187 11.95 10.19 3.02
CA SER A 187 10.80 11.04 3.34
C SER A 187 9.71 11.01 2.27
N ASP A 188 10.10 10.86 0.99
CA ASP A 188 9.20 10.99 -0.15
C ASP A 188 9.81 10.37 -1.43
N LEU A 189 9.07 10.42 -2.53
CA LEU A 189 9.50 9.86 -3.81
C LEU A 189 10.47 10.75 -4.60
N HIS A 190 10.65 12.02 -4.23
CA HIS A 190 11.72 12.86 -4.77
C HIS A 190 13.09 12.33 -4.34
N ALA A 191 13.21 11.88 -3.08
CA ALA A 191 14.44 11.25 -2.59
C ALA A 191 14.76 9.97 -3.35
N ILE A 192 13.74 9.14 -3.67
CA ILE A 192 13.93 7.94 -4.51
C ILE A 192 14.42 8.31 -5.91
N ARG A 193 13.81 9.31 -6.55
CA ARG A 193 14.27 9.80 -7.85
C ARG A 193 15.76 10.17 -7.83
N THR A 194 16.17 10.92 -6.81
CA THR A 194 17.56 11.35 -6.62
C THR A 194 18.51 10.15 -6.46
N LEU A 195 18.10 9.14 -5.68
CA LEU A 195 18.90 7.91 -5.49
C LEU A 195 19.07 7.14 -6.80
N ILE A 196 18.01 6.98 -7.59
CA ILE A 196 18.10 6.29 -8.88
C ILE A 196 19.01 7.07 -9.85
N GLN A 197 18.86 8.40 -9.93
CA GLN A 197 19.67 9.24 -10.76
C GLN A 197 21.16 9.12 -10.40
N ALA A 198 21.53 9.23 -9.13
CA ALA A 198 22.89 9.09 -8.66
C ALA A 198 23.49 7.70 -8.96
N ALA A 199 22.67 6.64 -8.88
CA ALA A 199 23.09 5.28 -9.23
C ALA A 199 23.40 5.10 -10.72
N LEU A 200 22.72 5.86 -11.60
CA LEU A 200 22.96 5.83 -13.05
C LEU A 200 24.21 6.62 -13.44
N GLU A 201 24.49 7.73 -12.75
CA GLU A 201 25.67 8.58 -13.01
C GLU A 201 26.98 7.91 -12.55
N ASN A 202 26.94 6.95 -11.66
CA ASN A 202 28.11 6.24 -11.11
C ASN A 202 28.44 4.94 -11.88
N LYS A 203 27.82 4.69 -13.02
CA LYS A 203 28.13 3.57 -13.93
C LYS A 203 29.06 4.02 -15.05
#